data_c1b9df5ae641f49b0216c60fabd59a4f
#
_entry.id   c1b9df5ae641f49b0216c60fabd59a4f
#
_cell.length_a   1.000
_cell.length_b   1.000
_cell.length_c   1.000
_cell.angle_alpha   90.00
_cell.angle_beta   90.00
_cell.angle_gamma   90.00
#
_symmetry.space_group_name_H-M   'P 1'
#
loop_
_entity.id
_entity.type
_entity.pdbx_description
1 polymer ?
#
loop_
_entity_poly.entity_id
_entity_poly.type
_entity_poly.pdbx_seq_one_letter_code
_entity_poly.pdbx_strand_id
1 'polypeptide(L)'
;MEKKIKMLVIPSDRSGCGKFRSVDPHLYIAEHYGDEFDIDIMYSIPNGDLEKFLKQYDLIHIHKQLDKNCQIMDMINFLGIPVIVDVDDHFKLGNDHPMSITAKRDKWHEPIINHLKKATCVTTTTPIFADVLKEYNKNVKIFPNAINPEEKQYAVSKNPRTDKLRVGIICGSSHLKDLELLNGIASQVNKDKVQFVLCGFDTRGTRTIYKDNGEVETRPIYPQESVWCDYEKIFTDNYKTISPQHKDFLMKYIAGVDDPFTDEPYRRMWTRHINDYATHYQNVDVLIAPLKENEFNKVKSELKEIECGFTHTAFIGQNFGAYTINLIPMIEKGGNINEEGTALLVDSSKNHKQWAKYINKLADNPDMLKKLQDNLYNFVKDRYSLAEICRQRVEFYKSIVNKE
;
A
#
# COMPACT_ATOMS: atom_id res chain seq x y z
N MET A 1 -24.63 28.65 -16.16
CA MET A 1 -23.79 27.68 -15.44
C MET A 1 -22.99 26.93 -16.50
N GLU A 2 -21.70 26.84 -16.35
CA GLU A 2 -20.89 25.99 -17.24
C GLU A 2 -21.33 24.53 -17.10
N LYS A 3 -21.24 23.77 -18.21
CA LYS A 3 -21.59 22.34 -18.19
C LYS A 3 -20.61 21.60 -17.29
N LYS A 4 -21.13 20.83 -16.32
CA LYS A 4 -20.30 19.95 -15.49
C LYS A 4 -19.62 18.87 -16.35
N ILE A 5 -18.40 18.53 -16.01
CA ILE A 5 -17.69 17.39 -16.60
C ILE A 5 -18.29 16.11 -16.02
N LYS A 6 -18.93 15.31 -16.86
CA LYS A 6 -19.45 14.01 -16.44
C LYS A 6 -18.38 12.93 -16.58
N MET A 7 -18.01 12.30 -15.45
CA MET A 7 -16.89 11.40 -15.39
C MET A 7 -17.31 10.01 -14.92
N LEU A 8 -16.86 8.97 -15.63
CA LEU A 8 -16.97 7.57 -15.21
C LEU A 8 -15.65 7.10 -14.58
N VAL A 9 -15.73 6.51 -13.39
CA VAL A 9 -14.58 5.94 -12.68
C VAL A 9 -14.79 4.45 -12.48
N ILE A 10 -13.84 3.64 -12.94
CA ILE A 10 -13.88 2.18 -12.85
C ILE A 10 -12.70 1.69 -12.00
N PRO A 11 -12.91 1.45 -10.68
CA PRO A 11 -11.89 0.89 -9.80
C PRO A 11 -11.55 -0.56 -10.18
N SER A 12 -10.30 -1.00 -9.92
CA SER A 12 -9.90 -2.40 -10.13
C SER A 12 -10.49 -3.35 -9.10
N ASP A 13 -10.65 -2.88 -7.87
CA ASP A 13 -10.99 -3.69 -6.71
C ASP A 13 -11.60 -2.85 -5.58
N ARG A 14 -12.03 -3.53 -4.52
CA ARG A 14 -12.56 -2.92 -3.28
C ARG A 14 -11.53 -2.91 -2.15
N SER A 15 -10.26 -3.10 -2.47
CA SER A 15 -9.13 -3.12 -1.53
C SER A 15 -8.38 -1.77 -1.51
N GLY A 16 -7.18 -1.77 -0.95
CA GLY A 16 -6.34 -0.58 -0.84
C GLY A 16 -6.05 0.11 -2.17
N CYS A 17 -5.74 -0.68 -3.22
CA CYS A 17 -5.45 -0.10 -4.53
C CYS A 17 -6.66 0.68 -5.08
N GLY A 18 -7.82 0.05 -5.13
CA GLY A 18 -9.05 0.71 -5.59
C GLY A 18 -9.44 1.91 -4.73
N LYS A 19 -9.29 1.81 -3.38
CA LYS A 19 -9.57 2.91 -2.46
C LYS A 19 -8.69 4.12 -2.77
N PHE A 20 -7.38 4.00 -2.65
CA PHE A 20 -6.47 5.14 -2.77
C PHE A 20 -6.35 5.71 -4.18
N ARG A 21 -6.51 4.88 -5.20
CA ARG A 21 -6.33 5.34 -6.59
C ARG A 21 -7.60 5.85 -7.23
N SER A 22 -8.75 5.29 -6.88
CA SER A 22 -10.00 5.57 -7.58
C SER A 22 -11.08 6.10 -6.66
N VAL A 23 -11.41 5.40 -5.55
CA VAL A 23 -12.60 5.72 -4.78
C VAL A 23 -12.44 7.02 -4.00
N ASP A 24 -11.44 7.09 -3.11
CA ASP A 24 -11.28 8.26 -2.23
C ASP A 24 -11.04 9.57 -2.99
N PRO A 25 -10.15 9.62 -4.02
CA PRO A 25 -9.95 10.86 -4.77
C PRO A 25 -11.21 11.34 -5.48
N HIS A 26 -11.99 10.42 -6.06
CA HIS A 26 -13.15 10.82 -6.84
C HIS A 26 -14.38 11.12 -5.97
N LEU A 27 -14.52 10.46 -4.81
CA LEU A 27 -15.52 10.86 -3.82
C LEU A 27 -15.22 12.26 -3.27
N TYR A 28 -13.95 12.53 -2.96
CA TYR A 28 -13.51 13.85 -2.51
C TYR A 28 -13.82 14.94 -3.58
N ILE A 29 -13.51 14.65 -4.85
CA ILE A 29 -13.80 15.58 -5.95
C ILE A 29 -15.31 15.79 -6.11
N ALA A 30 -16.12 14.72 -6.03
CA ALA A 30 -17.57 14.83 -6.12
C ALA A 30 -18.16 15.69 -4.99
N GLU A 31 -17.59 15.60 -3.77
CA GLU A 31 -18.05 16.38 -2.61
C GLU A 31 -17.62 17.85 -2.68
N HIS A 32 -16.36 18.13 -3.03
CA HIS A 32 -15.79 19.48 -2.91
C HIS A 32 -15.78 20.27 -4.23
N TYR A 33 -15.95 19.60 -5.37
CA TYR A 33 -15.98 20.18 -6.71
C TYR A 33 -17.25 19.77 -7.48
N GLY A 34 -18.33 19.48 -6.74
CA GLY A 34 -19.60 19.02 -7.32
C GLY A 34 -20.30 20.04 -8.22
N ASP A 35 -19.89 21.31 -8.20
CA ASP A 35 -20.36 22.32 -9.17
C ASP A 35 -19.69 22.19 -10.55
N GLU A 36 -18.54 21.51 -10.60
CA GLU A 36 -17.72 21.35 -11.80
C GLU A 36 -17.73 19.91 -12.35
N PHE A 37 -17.94 18.92 -11.48
CA PHE A 37 -17.89 17.49 -11.81
C PHE A 37 -19.18 16.76 -11.40
N ASP A 38 -19.60 15.83 -12.26
CA ASP A 38 -20.63 14.81 -12.00
C ASP A 38 -19.96 13.44 -12.16
N ILE A 39 -19.74 12.69 -11.05
CA ILE A 39 -18.89 11.50 -11.01
C ILE A 39 -19.69 10.26 -10.68
N ASP A 40 -19.65 9.29 -11.60
CA ASP A 40 -20.15 7.93 -11.38
C ASP A 40 -19.01 6.96 -11.08
N ILE A 41 -19.03 6.27 -9.93
CA ILE A 41 -18.05 5.24 -9.57
C ILE A 41 -18.70 3.86 -9.72
N MET A 42 -18.20 3.05 -10.66
CA MET A 42 -18.77 1.74 -10.99
C MET A 42 -17.70 0.66 -11.06
N TYR A 43 -17.91 -0.46 -10.36
CA TYR A 43 -17.01 -1.63 -10.40
C TYR A 43 -17.28 -2.55 -11.58
N SER A 44 -18.40 -2.39 -12.24
CA SER A 44 -18.79 -3.11 -13.45
C SER A 44 -19.66 -2.22 -14.31
N ILE A 45 -19.55 -2.40 -15.61
CA ILE A 45 -20.36 -1.69 -16.58
C ILE A 45 -21.72 -2.38 -16.67
N PRO A 46 -22.84 -1.63 -16.74
CA PRO A 46 -24.15 -2.21 -16.90
C PRO A 46 -24.26 -3.02 -18.21
N ASN A 47 -25.03 -4.09 -18.15
CA ASN A 47 -25.42 -4.81 -19.38
C ASN A 47 -26.32 -3.92 -20.25
N GLY A 48 -26.12 -3.94 -21.55
CA GLY A 48 -26.94 -3.20 -22.49
C GLY A 48 -26.15 -2.57 -23.64
N ASP A 49 -26.65 -1.47 -24.17
CA ASP A 49 -26.02 -0.70 -25.23
C ASP A 49 -24.82 0.08 -24.68
N LEU A 50 -23.63 -0.49 -24.87
CA LEU A 50 -22.36 0.07 -24.39
C LEU A 50 -22.09 1.46 -24.99
N GLU A 51 -22.38 1.64 -26.28
CA GLU A 51 -22.16 2.91 -26.96
C GLU A 51 -23.02 4.02 -26.35
N LYS A 52 -24.32 3.75 -26.18
CA LYS A 52 -25.25 4.70 -25.56
C LYS A 52 -24.88 5.00 -24.12
N PHE A 53 -24.38 4.01 -23.37
CA PHE A 53 -23.92 4.19 -22.00
C PHE A 53 -22.70 5.11 -21.95
N LEU A 54 -21.66 4.83 -22.76
CA LEU A 54 -20.41 5.59 -22.73
C LEU A 54 -20.56 7.02 -23.21
N LYS A 55 -21.43 7.28 -24.21
CA LYS A 55 -21.70 8.64 -24.73
C LYS A 55 -22.23 9.64 -23.70
N GLN A 56 -22.57 9.19 -22.52
CA GLN A 56 -23.01 10.06 -21.41
C GLN A 56 -21.84 10.76 -20.71
N TYR A 57 -20.59 10.30 -20.91
CA TYR A 57 -19.42 10.76 -20.19
C TYR A 57 -18.49 11.60 -21.04
N ASP A 58 -17.95 12.67 -20.43
CA ASP A 58 -16.97 13.56 -21.04
C ASP A 58 -15.52 13.06 -20.75
N LEU A 59 -15.33 12.23 -19.71
CA LEU A 59 -14.04 11.66 -19.29
C LEU A 59 -14.23 10.30 -18.62
N ILE A 60 -13.32 9.37 -18.88
CA ILE A 60 -13.34 8.04 -18.25
C ILE A 60 -12.01 7.77 -17.54
N HIS A 61 -12.07 7.32 -16.30
CA HIS A 61 -10.91 6.89 -15.51
C HIS A 61 -11.01 5.39 -15.21
N ILE A 62 -10.00 4.62 -15.62
CA ILE A 62 -9.94 3.18 -15.43
C ILE A 62 -8.69 2.87 -14.60
N HIS A 63 -8.89 2.27 -13.42
CA HIS A 63 -7.78 1.72 -12.65
C HIS A 63 -7.49 0.30 -13.13
N LYS A 64 -6.25 -0.04 -13.40
CA LYS A 64 -5.72 -1.29 -13.97
C LYS A 64 -6.72 -2.43 -14.04
N GLN A 65 -7.18 -2.83 -15.22
CA GLN A 65 -8.14 -3.92 -15.41
C GLN A 65 -7.45 -5.16 -15.96
N LEU A 66 -7.86 -6.32 -15.49
CA LEU A 66 -7.36 -7.62 -15.93
C LEU A 66 -8.27 -8.28 -16.98
N ASP A 67 -9.35 -7.62 -17.38
CA ASP A 67 -10.28 -8.13 -18.37
C ASP A 67 -9.59 -8.24 -19.75
N LYS A 68 -9.53 -9.47 -20.25
CA LYS A 68 -8.94 -9.77 -21.55
C LYS A 68 -9.80 -9.28 -22.73
N ASN A 69 -11.09 -9.10 -22.51
CA ASN A 69 -12.02 -8.72 -23.57
C ASN A 69 -11.97 -7.25 -23.94
N CYS A 70 -11.25 -6.44 -23.26
CA CYS A 70 -10.88 -5.01 -23.52
C CYS A 70 -11.76 -4.23 -24.51
N GLN A 71 -12.98 -4.70 -24.80
CA GLN A 71 -13.89 -4.08 -25.76
C GLN A 71 -14.28 -2.66 -25.38
N ILE A 72 -14.27 -2.39 -24.07
CA ILE A 72 -14.55 -1.06 -23.57
C ILE A 72 -13.55 -0.03 -24.09
N MET A 73 -12.24 -0.35 -24.10
CA MET A 73 -11.22 0.59 -24.57
C MET A 73 -11.36 0.91 -26.05
N ASP A 74 -11.73 -0.09 -26.85
CA ASP A 74 -11.94 0.12 -28.28
C ASP A 74 -13.18 0.97 -28.54
N MET A 75 -14.25 0.77 -27.79
CA MET A 75 -15.45 1.60 -27.89
C MET A 75 -15.20 3.02 -27.41
N ILE A 76 -14.51 3.22 -26.27
CA ILE A 76 -14.14 4.55 -25.77
C ILE A 76 -13.35 5.33 -26.83
N ASN A 77 -12.33 4.70 -27.43
CA ASN A 77 -11.53 5.33 -28.47
C ASN A 77 -12.31 5.60 -29.75
N PHE A 78 -13.19 4.68 -30.15
CA PHE A 78 -14.09 4.89 -31.31
C PHE A 78 -15.01 6.10 -31.10
N LEU A 79 -15.48 6.31 -29.88
CA LEU A 79 -16.31 7.45 -29.51
C LEU A 79 -15.52 8.75 -29.31
N GLY A 80 -14.20 8.70 -29.33
CA GLY A 80 -13.35 9.87 -29.08
C GLY A 80 -13.40 10.39 -27.64
N ILE A 81 -13.85 9.57 -26.68
CA ILE A 81 -13.91 9.98 -25.26
C ILE A 81 -12.52 9.88 -24.66
N PRO A 82 -12.00 10.94 -24.03
CA PRO A 82 -10.73 10.87 -23.32
C PRO A 82 -10.75 9.80 -22.21
N VAL A 83 -9.68 8.99 -22.14
CA VAL A 83 -9.57 7.94 -21.14
C VAL A 83 -8.22 8.00 -20.41
N ILE A 84 -8.31 8.03 -19.08
CA ILE A 84 -7.18 7.93 -18.15
C ILE A 84 -7.08 6.50 -17.67
N VAL A 85 -5.90 5.88 -17.79
CA VAL A 85 -5.60 4.59 -17.19
C VAL A 85 -4.63 4.79 -16.04
N ASP A 86 -5.07 4.41 -14.82
CA ASP A 86 -4.25 4.50 -13.60
C ASP A 86 -3.61 3.16 -13.28
N VAL A 87 -2.32 3.17 -12.92
CA VAL A 87 -1.56 1.97 -12.52
C VAL A 87 -0.64 2.32 -11.36
N ASP A 88 -0.77 1.59 -10.26
CA ASP A 88 -0.07 1.81 -8.98
C ASP A 88 1.01 0.77 -8.64
N ASP A 89 0.91 -0.44 -9.17
CA ASP A 89 1.86 -1.54 -9.00
C ASP A 89 2.32 -2.12 -10.33
N HIS A 90 3.53 -2.67 -10.36
CA HIS A 90 4.06 -3.31 -11.56
C HIS A 90 3.21 -4.50 -11.98
N PHE A 91 2.79 -4.53 -13.23
CA PHE A 91 1.92 -5.58 -13.78
C PHE A 91 2.66 -6.81 -14.29
N LYS A 92 3.99 -6.77 -14.37
CA LYS A 92 4.86 -7.92 -14.62
C LYS A 92 5.39 -8.43 -13.29
N LEU A 93 4.76 -9.49 -12.76
CA LEU A 93 5.14 -10.05 -11.46
C LEU A 93 6.40 -10.90 -11.58
N GLY A 94 7.38 -10.64 -10.72
CA GLY A 94 8.59 -11.45 -10.58
C GLY A 94 8.32 -12.84 -10.01
N ASN A 95 9.26 -13.76 -10.13
CA ASN A 95 9.12 -15.15 -9.66
C ASN A 95 8.85 -15.25 -8.15
N ASP A 96 9.31 -14.27 -7.39
CA ASP A 96 9.17 -14.23 -5.93
C ASP A 96 7.75 -13.79 -5.48
N HIS A 97 6.91 -13.31 -6.39
CA HIS A 97 5.57 -12.87 -6.05
C HIS A 97 4.63 -14.07 -5.92
N PRO A 98 3.79 -14.17 -4.86
CA PRO A 98 2.89 -15.31 -4.66
C PRO A 98 1.97 -15.62 -5.85
N MET A 99 1.53 -14.59 -6.57
CA MET A 99 0.67 -14.72 -7.73
C MET A 99 1.40 -14.89 -9.06
N SER A 100 2.74 -15.02 -9.06
CA SER A 100 3.54 -15.01 -10.30
C SER A 100 3.17 -16.12 -11.28
N ILE A 101 2.88 -17.33 -10.78
CA ILE A 101 2.51 -18.47 -11.60
C ILE A 101 1.17 -18.19 -12.31
N THR A 102 0.15 -17.78 -11.54
CA THR A 102 -1.18 -17.43 -12.08
C THR A 102 -1.09 -16.27 -13.06
N ALA A 103 -0.37 -15.21 -12.70
CA ALA A 103 -0.22 -14.03 -13.54
C ALA A 103 0.47 -14.34 -14.89
N LYS A 104 1.47 -15.24 -14.88
CA LYS A 104 2.14 -15.69 -16.11
C LYS A 104 1.25 -16.59 -16.95
N ARG A 105 0.59 -17.60 -16.34
CA ARG A 105 -0.34 -18.51 -17.02
C ARG A 105 -1.46 -17.74 -17.70
N ASP A 106 -2.07 -16.78 -16.99
CA ASP A 106 -3.23 -16.02 -17.44
C ASP A 106 -2.86 -14.71 -18.14
N LYS A 107 -1.54 -14.43 -18.28
CA LYS A 107 -0.99 -13.29 -19.00
C LYS A 107 -1.58 -11.95 -18.55
N TRP A 108 -1.65 -11.71 -17.23
CA TRP A 108 -2.26 -10.53 -16.64
C TRP A 108 -1.69 -9.20 -17.16
N HIS A 109 -0.44 -9.19 -17.60
CA HIS A 109 0.20 -7.99 -18.14
C HIS A 109 -0.36 -7.57 -19.52
N GLU A 110 -0.87 -8.51 -20.34
CA GLU A 110 -1.31 -8.18 -21.71
C GLU A 110 -2.48 -7.19 -21.76
N PRO A 111 -3.62 -7.39 -21.03
CA PRO A 111 -4.71 -6.42 -21.04
C PRO A 111 -4.28 -5.07 -20.46
N ILE A 112 -3.45 -5.04 -19.41
CA ILE A 112 -2.97 -3.79 -18.82
C ILE A 112 -2.13 -3.01 -19.86
N ILE A 113 -1.17 -3.68 -20.51
CA ILE A 113 -0.35 -3.03 -21.57
C ILE A 113 -1.22 -2.52 -22.72
N ASN A 114 -2.25 -3.27 -23.11
CA ASN A 114 -3.17 -2.81 -24.16
C ASN A 114 -3.92 -1.53 -23.73
N HIS A 115 -4.40 -1.47 -22.49
CA HIS A 115 -5.04 -0.28 -21.93
C HIS A 115 -4.08 0.91 -21.90
N LEU A 116 -2.85 0.72 -21.40
CA LEU A 116 -1.83 1.76 -21.38
C LEU A 116 -1.57 2.37 -22.75
N LYS A 117 -1.43 1.54 -23.78
CA LYS A 117 -1.18 1.98 -25.16
C LYS A 117 -2.34 2.75 -25.77
N LYS A 118 -3.57 2.44 -25.36
CA LYS A 118 -4.80 3.04 -25.89
C LYS A 118 -5.29 4.23 -25.08
N ALA A 119 -4.71 4.47 -23.89
CA ALA A 119 -5.11 5.58 -23.02
C ALA A 119 -4.73 6.95 -23.61
N THR A 120 -5.58 7.95 -23.42
CA THR A 120 -5.27 9.35 -23.68
C THR A 120 -4.13 9.81 -22.79
N CYS A 121 -4.14 9.38 -21.52
CA CYS A 121 -3.11 9.62 -20.54
C CYS A 121 -3.04 8.46 -19.55
N VAL A 122 -1.83 8.20 -19.03
CA VAL A 122 -1.61 7.24 -17.95
C VAL A 122 -1.32 8.01 -16.66
N THR A 123 -1.91 7.57 -15.54
CA THR A 123 -1.58 8.10 -14.21
C THR A 123 -0.92 7.04 -13.36
N THR A 124 -0.01 7.45 -12.47
CA THR A 124 0.72 6.56 -11.57
C THR A 124 1.16 7.27 -10.29
N THR A 125 1.81 6.52 -9.38
CA THR A 125 2.15 7.00 -8.05
C THR A 125 3.50 7.71 -7.96
N THR A 126 4.53 7.25 -8.67
CA THR A 126 5.91 7.69 -8.48
C THR A 126 6.61 8.04 -9.79
N PRO A 127 7.64 8.90 -9.77
CA PRO A 127 8.46 9.17 -10.95
C PRO A 127 9.18 7.92 -11.46
N ILE A 128 9.61 7.02 -10.57
CA ILE A 128 10.28 5.77 -10.97
C ILE A 128 9.33 4.91 -11.80
N PHE A 129 8.07 4.80 -11.39
CA PHE A 129 7.10 4.02 -12.15
C PHE A 129 6.65 4.75 -13.43
N ALA A 130 6.56 6.06 -13.38
CA ALA A 130 6.26 6.85 -14.58
C ALA A 130 7.28 6.60 -15.71
N ASP A 131 8.56 6.49 -15.38
CA ASP A 131 9.61 6.18 -16.36
C ASP A 131 9.43 4.80 -17.00
N VAL A 132 9.03 3.79 -16.24
CA VAL A 132 8.68 2.47 -16.79
C VAL A 132 7.46 2.54 -17.70
N LEU A 133 6.43 3.32 -17.33
CA LEU A 133 5.18 3.41 -18.08
C LEU A 133 5.33 4.20 -19.40
N LYS A 134 6.33 5.07 -19.50
CA LYS A 134 6.64 5.80 -20.74
C LYS A 134 6.99 4.90 -21.94
N GLU A 135 7.38 3.63 -21.70
CA GLU A 135 7.54 2.62 -22.75
C GLU A 135 6.23 2.32 -23.48
N TYR A 136 5.09 2.48 -22.80
CA TYR A 136 3.77 2.13 -23.31
C TYR A 136 2.93 3.35 -23.70
N ASN A 137 3.10 4.46 -22.98
CA ASN A 137 2.41 5.72 -23.27
C ASN A 137 3.31 6.89 -22.88
N LYS A 138 3.53 7.81 -23.82
CA LYS A 138 4.39 9.00 -23.57
C LYS A 138 3.74 10.04 -22.67
N ASN A 139 2.41 10.04 -22.58
CA ASN A 139 1.65 10.96 -21.75
C ASN A 139 1.39 10.33 -20.37
N VAL A 140 2.36 10.44 -19.47
CA VAL A 140 2.28 9.89 -18.10
C VAL A 140 2.28 11.04 -17.09
N LYS A 141 1.28 11.05 -16.19
CA LYS A 141 1.16 12.03 -15.10
C LYS A 141 1.28 11.33 -13.75
N ILE A 142 1.96 11.95 -12.80
CA ILE A 142 2.17 11.41 -11.47
C ILE A 142 1.17 12.05 -10.51
N PHE A 143 0.41 11.19 -9.82
CA PHE A 143 -0.40 11.54 -8.66
C PHE A 143 -0.06 10.53 -7.56
N PRO A 144 0.70 10.91 -6.53
CA PRO A 144 1.00 10.01 -5.41
C PRO A 144 -0.28 9.58 -4.70
N ASN A 145 -0.18 8.54 -3.88
CA ASN A 145 -1.25 8.23 -2.94
C ASN A 145 -1.40 9.38 -1.95
N ALA A 146 -2.61 9.56 -1.46
CA ALA A 146 -2.94 10.67 -0.57
C ALA A 146 -3.82 10.19 0.58
N ILE A 147 -3.76 10.90 1.69
CA ILE A 147 -4.52 10.61 2.91
C ILE A 147 -5.51 11.75 3.17
N ASN A 148 -6.74 11.38 3.51
CA ASN A 148 -7.67 12.29 4.15
C ASN A 148 -7.44 12.25 5.68
N PRO A 149 -6.82 13.29 6.28
CA PRO A 149 -6.53 13.29 7.72
C PRO A 149 -7.80 13.34 8.58
N GLU A 150 -8.96 13.67 8.01
CA GLU A 150 -10.25 13.71 8.71
C GLU A 150 -10.88 12.32 8.87
N GLU A 151 -10.40 11.31 8.15
CA GLU A 151 -10.86 9.95 8.35
C GLU A 151 -10.47 9.44 9.75
N LYS A 152 -11.44 8.88 10.47
CA LYS A 152 -11.26 8.38 11.85
C LYS A 152 -10.10 7.39 12.00
N GLN A 153 -9.79 6.61 10.98
CA GLN A 153 -8.69 5.65 11.02
C GLN A 153 -7.30 6.31 11.10
N TYR A 154 -7.16 7.58 10.69
CA TYR A 154 -5.90 8.34 10.77
C TYR A 154 -5.84 9.25 12.00
N ALA A 155 -6.74 9.08 12.96
CA ALA A 155 -6.67 9.82 14.22
C ALA A 155 -5.29 9.65 14.88
N VAL A 156 -4.68 10.74 15.29
CA VAL A 156 -3.31 10.78 15.84
C VAL A 156 -3.22 10.14 17.24
N SER A 157 -4.35 9.88 17.89
CA SER A 157 -4.37 9.32 19.24
C SER A 157 -3.67 7.95 19.27
N LYS A 158 -2.56 7.88 20.00
CA LYS A 158 -1.88 6.60 20.26
C LYS A 158 -2.54 5.88 21.43
N ASN A 159 -2.72 4.57 21.30
CA ASN A 159 -3.17 3.74 22.40
C ASN A 159 -2.12 3.71 23.52
N PRO A 160 -2.53 3.54 24.79
CA PRO A 160 -1.61 3.39 25.91
C PRO A 160 -0.52 2.35 25.60
N ARG A 161 0.67 2.59 26.08
CA ARG A 161 1.80 1.66 25.94
C ARG A 161 2.46 1.44 27.30
N THR A 162 3.25 0.39 27.38
CA THR A 162 4.27 0.23 28.40
C THR A 162 5.47 1.13 28.09
N ASP A 163 6.55 1.04 28.83
CA ASP A 163 7.78 1.78 28.53
C ASP A 163 8.49 1.28 27.26
N LYS A 164 8.02 0.20 26.64
CA LYS A 164 8.63 -0.36 25.42
C LYS A 164 8.26 0.43 24.18
N LEU A 165 9.25 0.62 23.30
CA LEU A 165 9.06 1.11 21.95
C LEU A 165 8.29 0.09 21.12
N ARG A 166 7.15 0.47 20.56
CA ARG A 166 6.33 -0.41 19.71
C ARG A 166 6.79 -0.29 18.26
N VAL A 167 7.40 -1.36 17.76
CA VAL A 167 7.90 -1.45 16.37
C VAL A 167 6.91 -2.24 15.54
N GLY A 168 6.20 -1.56 14.65
CA GLY A 168 5.12 -2.11 13.84
C GLY A 168 5.60 -2.71 12.53
N ILE A 169 4.90 -3.79 12.16
CA ILE A 169 4.92 -4.39 10.84
C ILE A 169 3.48 -4.38 10.34
N ILE A 170 3.15 -3.45 9.44
CA ILE A 170 1.82 -3.32 8.85
C ILE A 170 1.92 -3.70 7.38
N CYS A 171 1.46 -4.90 7.02
CA CYS A 171 1.59 -5.40 5.66
C CYS A 171 0.52 -6.45 5.34
N GLY A 172 0.37 -6.80 4.07
CA GLY A 172 -0.43 -7.93 3.61
C GLY A 172 0.35 -9.25 3.59
N SER A 173 -0.31 -10.32 3.16
CA SER A 173 0.27 -11.68 3.09
C SER A 173 1.31 -11.87 1.98
N SER A 174 1.56 -10.89 1.13
CA SER A 174 2.48 -11.00 -0.02
C SER A 174 3.91 -10.53 0.28
N HIS A 175 4.22 -10.14 1.52
CA HIS A 175 5.50 -9.52 1.88
C HIS A 175 6.54 -10.46 2.52
N LEU A 176 6.37 -11.79 2.45
CA LEU A 176 7.31 -12.73 3.08
C LEU A 176 8.75 -12.48 2.62
N LYS A 177 8.96 -12.29 1.31
CA LYS A 177 10.31 -12.09 0.75
C LYS A 177 10.95 -10.76 1.15
N ASP A 178 10.15 -9.77 1.49
CA ASP A 178 10.63 -8.50 2.05
C ASP A 178 11.01 -8.70 3.53
N LEU A 179 10.16 -9.39 4.29
CA LEU A 179 10.38 -9.63 5.72
C LEU A 179 11.54 -10.59 6.00
N GLU A 180 11.85 -11.52 5.08
CA GLU A 180 13.02 -12.40 5.19
C GLU A 180 14.35 -11.62 5.32
N LEU A 181 14.43 -10.37 4.87
CA LEU A 181 15.59 -9.48 5.09
C LEU A 181 15.83 -9.21 6.59
N LEU A 182 14.82 -9.43 7.43
CA LEU A 182 14.87 -9.23 8.87
C LEU A 182 15.16 -10.51 9.66
N ASN A 183 15.43 -11.66 8.99
CA ASN A 183 15.73 -12.92 9.68
C ASN A 183 16.87 -12.75 10.70
N GLY A 184 16.60 -13.10 11.96
CA GLY A 184 17.53 -12.95 13.08
C GLY A 184 17.39 -11.63 13.85
N ILE A 185 16.48 -10.74 13.47
CA ILE A 185 16.28 -9.43 14.13
C ILE A 185 15.87 -9.57 15.59
N ALA A 186 15.05 -10.58 15.91
CA ALA A 186 14.51 -10.81 17.25
C ALA A 186 15.61 -11.06 18.31
N SER A 187 16.76 -11.60 17.89
CA SER A 187 17.92 -11.82 18.77
C SER A 187 18.83 -10.60 18.93
N GLN A 188 18.61 -9.54 18.10
CA GLN A 188 19.48 -8.35 18.05
C GLN A 188 18.84 -7.11 18.68
N VAL A 189 17.54 -7.15 18.95
CA VAL A 189 16.85 -6.03 19.63
C VAL A 189 16.81 -6.26 21.13
N ASN A 190 16.80 -5.15 21.88
CA ASN A 190 16.64 -5.20 23.34
C ASN A 190 15.16 -5.48 23.69
N LYS A 191 14.87 -6.72 24.07
CA LYS A 191 13.50 -7.19 24.39
C LYS A 191 12.89 -6.52 25.63
N ASP A 192 13.70 -5.91 26.50
CA ASP A 192 13.21 -5.14 27.64
C ASP A 192 12.69 -3.76 27.22
N LYS A 193 13.17 -3.23 26.11
CA LYS A 193 12.84 -1.88 25.60
C LYS A 193 12.02 -1.87 24.32
N VAL A 194 11.86 -3.01 23.64
CA VAL A 194 11.23 -3.12 22.34
C VAL A 194 10.12 -4.17 22.36
N GLN A 195 8.99 -3.82 21.78
CA GLN A 195 7.91 -4.73 21.44
C GLN A 195 7.67 -4.72 19.95
N PHE A 196 7.76 -5.86 19.26
CA PHE A 196 7.28 -6.00 17.90
C PHE A 196 5.76 -6.13 17.86
N VAL A 197 5.12 -5.41 16.95
CA VAL A 197 3.66 -5.44 16.76
C VAL A 197 3.38 -5.84 15.30
N LEU A 198 2.99 -7.09 15.10
CA LEU A 198 2.60 -7.60 13.78
C LEU A 198 1.12 -7.30 13.52
N CYS A 199 0.84 -6.39 12.58
CA CYS A 199 -0.49 -5.93 12.25
C CYS A 199 -0.98 -6.53 10.93
N GLY A 200 -2.26 -6.91 10.89
CA GLY A 200 -2.87 -7.53 9.72
C GLY A 200 -2.86 -9.08 9.78
N PHE A 201 -2.50 -9.65 10.93
CA PHE A 201 -2.45 -11.10 11.14
C PHE A 201 -3.78 -11.75 10.77
N ASP A 202 -3.75 -12.76 9.92
CA ASP A 202 -4.93 -13.51 9.53
C ASP A 202 -4.57 -14.95 9.15
N THR A 203 -5.09 -15.90 9.90
CA THR A 203 -4.93 -17.33 9.62
C THR A 203 -6.10 -17.94 8.86
N ARG A 204 -7.11 -17.13 8.52
CA ARG A 204 -8.23 -17.54 7.68
C ARG A 204 -7.81 -17.49 6.21
N GLY A 205 -8.41 -18.33 5.43
CA GLY A 205 -8.18 -18.36 4.00
C GLY A 205 -8.39 -19.74 3.42
N THR A 206 -8.24 -19.85 2.13
CA THR A 206 -8.33 -21.12 1.40
C THR A 206 -7.05 -21.37 0.63
N ARG A 207 -6.64 -22.63 0.56
CA ARG A 207 -5.55 -23.11 -0.28
C ARG A 207 -6.12 -23.88 -1.44
N THR A 208 -5.78 -23.45 -2.64
CA THR A 208 -6.11 -24.20 -3.87
C THR A 208 -4.90 -25.04 -4.26
N ILE A 209 -5.11 -26.35 -4.39
CA ILE A 209 -4.09 -27.35 -4.73
C ILE A 209 -4.44 -27.86 -6.13
N TYR A 210 -3.52 -27.68 -7.05
CA TYR A 210 -3.62 -28.27 -8.41
C TYR A 210 -2.89 -29.62 -8.37
N LYS A 211 -3.63 -30.71 -8.57
CA LYS A 211 -3.08 -32.06 -8.61
C LYS A 211 -2.56 -32.41 -10.00
N ASP A 212 -1.60 -33.33 -10.08
CA ASP A 212 -0.99 -33.76 -11.34
C ASP A 212 -2.01 -34.39 -12.32
N ASN A 213 -3.11 -34.91 -11.79
CA ASN A 213 -4.23 -35.47 -12.59
C ASN A 213 -5.20 -34.42 -13.13
N GLY A 214 -4.92 -33.12 -12.92
CA GLY A 214 -5.76 -32.00 -13.35
C GLY A 214 -6.90 -31.64 -12.39
N GLU A 215 -7.09 -32.38 -11.30
CA GLU A 215 -8.07 -32.02 -10.27
C GLU A 215 -7.63 -30.78 -9.49
N VAL A 216 -8.61 -29.96 -9.11
CA VAL A 216 -8.42 -28.78 -8.28
C VAL A 216 -9.13 -29.01 -6.94
N GLU A 217 -8.36 -29.02 -5.88
CA GLU A 217 -8.87 -29.12 -4.51
C GLU A 217 -8.75 -27.75 -3.81
N THR A 218 -9.83 -27.31 -3.17
CA THR A 218 -9.81 -26.09 -2.35
C THR A 218 -10.20 -26.45 -0.93
N ARG A 219 -9.34 -26.12 0.02
CA ARG A 219 -9.58 -26.35 1.45
C ARG A 219 -9.16 -25.14 2.29
N PRO A 220 -9.66 -25.02 3.54
CA PRO A 220 -9.12 -24.03 4.48
C PRO A 220 -7.61 -24.19 4.66
N ILE A 221 -6.90 -23.07 4.84
CA ILE A 221 -5.49 -23.06 5.23
C ILE A 221 -5.40 -23.54 6.69
N TYR A 222 -4.54 -24.50 6.96
CA TYR A 222 -4.18 -24.78 8.35
C TYR A 222 -3.34 -23.64 8.92
N PRO A 223 -3.50 -23.28 10.23
CA PRO A 223 -2.77 -22.17 10.82
C PRO A 223 -1.26 -22.21 10.59
N GLN A 224 -0.65 -23.40 10.68
CA GLN A 224 0.78 -23.62 10.46
C GLN A 224 1.23 -23.46 9.01
N GLU A 225 0.31 -23.44 8.05
CA GLU A 225 0.56 -23.21 6.63
C GLU A 225 0.38 -21.74 6.26
N SER A 226 -0.09 -20.93 7.20
CA SER A 226 -0.29 -19.49 6.96
C SER A 226 1.06 -18.78 6.91
N VAL A 227 1.23 -17.93 5.92
CA VAL A 227 2.41 -17.05 5.80
C VAL A 227 2.60 -16.16 7.04
N TRP A 228 1.55 -15.91 7.79
CA TRP A 228 1.62 -15.14 9.03
C TRP A 228 2.42 -15.84 10.12
N CYS A 229 2.46 -17.18 10.11
CA CYS A 229 3.34 -17.95 11.00
C CYS A 229 4.82 -17.78 10.64
N ASP A 230 5.13 -17.66 9.34
CA ASP A 230 6.49 -17.36 8.89
C ASP A 230 6.90 -15.94 9.28
N TYR A 231 5.99 -14.97 9.17
CA TYR A 231 6.24 -13.61 9.65
C TYR A 231 6.52 -13.60 11.17
N GLU A 232 5.68 -14.28 11.94
CA GLU A 232 5.82 -14.36 13.39
C GLU A 232 7.17 -14.96 13.81
N LYS A 233 7.64 -15.98 13.12
CA LYS A 233 8.94 -16.60 13.35
C LYS A 233 10.09 -15.60 13.22
N ILE A 234 10.03 -14.70 12.27
CA ILE A 234 11.06 -13.67 12.05
C ILE A 234 11.20 -12.78 13.30
N PHE A 235 10.09 -12.43 13.93
CA PHE A 235 10.05 -11.48 15.06
C PHE A 235 10.11 -12.15 16.44
N THR A 236 10.02 -13.47 16.50
CA THR A 236 10.02 -14.22 17.77
C THR A 236 11.14 -15.26 17.89
N ASP A 237 11.84 -15.58 16.79
CA ASP A 237 12.73 -16.73 16.64
C ASP A 237 12.03 -18.06 17.03
N ASN A 238 10.69 -18.08 16.96
CA ASN A 238 9.87 -19.16 17.49
C ASN A 238 8.55 -19.24 16.71
N TYR A 239 7.99 -20.43 16.62
CA TYR A 239 6.64 -20.65 16.07
C TYR A 239 5.58 -20.54 17.18
N LYS A 240 5.27 -19.33 17.60
CA LYS A 240 4.21 -19.13 18.60
C LYS A 240 2.87 -19.75 18.20
N THR A 241 2.55 -19.69 16.89
CA THR A 241 1.29 -20.20 16.34
C THR A 241 1.07 -21.69 16.51
N ILE A 242 2.13 -22.49 16.71
CA ILE A 242 2.03 -23.95 16.88
C ILE A 242 2.26 -24.42 18.32
N SER A 243 2.49 -23.50 19.26
CA SER A 243 2.66 -23.86 20.67
C SER A 243 1.32 -24.31 21.31
N PRO A 244 1.33 -25.19 22.32
CA PRO A 244 0.12 -25.60 23.02
C PRO A 244 -0.65 -24.45 23.67
N GLN A 245 0.06 -23.44 24.20
CA GLN A 245 -0.53 -22.21 24.73
C GLN A 245 -1.24 -21.39 23.65
N HIS A 246 -0.96 -21.69 22.41
CA HIS A 246 -1.53 -21.01 21.26
C HIS A 246 -2.92 -21.55 20.87
N LYS A 247 -3.34 -22.75 21.33
CA LYS A 247 -4.69 -23.25 21.02
C LYS A 247 -5.77 -22.31 21.56
N ASP A 248 -5.65 -21.85 22.78
CA ASP A 248 -6.59 -20.89 23.38
C ASP A 248 -6.53 -19.54 22.64
N PHE A 249 -5.36 -19.20 22.17
CA PHE A 249 -5.10 -18.02 21.39
C PHE A 249 -5.71 -18.13 19.99
N LEU A 250 -5.54 -19.25 19.28
CA LEU A 250 -6.20 -19.49 17.99
C LEU A 250 -7.73 -19.36 18.07
N MET A 251 -8.35 -19.85 19.14
CA MET A 251 -9.79 -19.71 19.35
C MET A 251 -10.19 -18.23 19.46
N LYS A 252 -9.38 -17.41 20.12
CA LYS A 252 -9.58 -15.95 20.17
C LYS A 252 -9.34 -15.29 18.80
N TYR A 253 -8.37 -15.78 18.03
CA TYR A 253 -8.05 -15.27 16.69
C TYR A 253 -9.09 -15.62 15.63
N ILE A 254 -9.69 -16.79 15.71
CA ILE A 254 -10.84 -17.13 14.85
C ILE A 254 -11.98 -16.14 15.08
N ALA A 255 -12.07 -15.58 16.29
CA ALA A 255 -13.00 -14.51 16.63
C ALA A 255 -12.52 -13.10 16.22
N GLY A 256 -11.31 -12.94 15.66
CA GLY A 256 -10.78 -11.64 15.23
C GLY A 256 -10.37 -10.71 16.38
N VAL A 257 -9.87 -11.26 17.48
CA VAL A 257 -9.50 -10.50 18.68
C VAL A 257 -7.99 -10.23 18.70
N ASP A 258 -7.59 -8.97 18.86
CA ASP A 258 -6.19 -8.57 19.03
C ASP A 258 -5.58 -9.19 20.29
N ASP A 259 -4.26 -9.37 20.29
CA ASP A 259 -3.53 -9.69 21.52
C ASP A 259 -3.77 -8.60 22.58
N PRO A 260 -3.92 -9.01 23.85
CA PRO A 260 -4.05 -8.03 24.92
C PRO A 260 -2.82 -7.13 24.98
N PHE A 261 -3.03 -5.96 25.53
CA PHE A 261 -1.95 -5.03 25.83
C PHE A 261 -1.12 -5.59 26.99
N THR A 262 0.13 -5.97 26.69
CA THR A 262 1.06 -6.60 27.63
C THR A 262 2.49 -6.10 27.41
N ASP A 263 3.39 -6.43 28.35
CA ASP A 263 4.84 -6.19 28.24
C ASP A 263 5.60 -7.25 27.44
N GLU A 264 4.89 -8.19 26.83
CA GLU A 264 5.51 -9.20 25.98
C GLU A 264 6.32 -8.55 24.85
N PRO A 265 7.48 -9.11 24.48
CA PRO A 265 8.32 -8.54 23.42
C PRO A 265 7.73 -8.66 22.01
N TYR A 266 6.61 -9.36 21.89
CA TYR A 266 5.88 -9.56 20.64
C TYR A 266 4.38 -9.55 20.86
N ARG A 267 3.65 -8.88 19.96
CA ARG A 267 2.19 -8.76 19.99
C ARG A 267 1.65 -8.88 18.56
N ARG A 268 0.49 -9.53 18.40
CA ARG A 268 -0.27 -9.62 17.15
C ARG A 268 -1.47 -8.71 17.19
N MET A 269 -1.80 -8.16 16.01
CA MET A 269 -3.04 -7.45 15.80
C MET A 269 -3.76 -8.02 14.59
N TRP A 270 -5.05 -8.29 14.75
CA TRP A 270 -5.85 -8.91 13.73
C TRP A 270 -6.03 -8.01 12.51
N THR A 271 -6.23 -8.62 11.33
CA THR A 271 -6.56 -7.91 10.10
C THR A 271 -7.83 -7.09 10.25
N ARG A 272 -7.89 -5.94 9.60
CA ARG A 272 -9.02 -5.01 9.65
C ARG A 272 -9.48 -4.69 8.24
N HIS A 273 -10.73 -4.23 8.14
CA HIS A 273 -11.26 -3.73 6.88
C HIS A 273 -10.45 -2.52 6.39
N ILE A 274 -10.43 -2.30 5.08
CA ILE A 274 -9.67 -1.22 4.44
C ILE A 274 -9.98 0.19 4.99
N ASN A 275 -11.16 0.40 5.53
CA ASN A 275 -11.57 1.68 6.12
C ASN A 275 -11.16 1.83 7.61
N ASP A 276 -10.57 0.78 8.20
CA ASP A 276 -10.20 0.73 9.63
C ASP A 276 -8.75 0.29 9.84
N TYR A 277 -8.06 -0.22 8.81
CA TYR A 277 -6.74 -0.84 8.98
C TYR A 277 -5.68 0.15 9.50
N ALA A 278 -5.79 1.43 9.15
CA ALA A 278 -4.85 2.44 9.61
C ALA A 278 -4.95 2.71 11.13
N THR A 279 -6.01 2.24 11.81
CA THR A 279 -6.06 2.25 13.28
C THR A 279 -4.96 1.38 13.91
N HIS A 280 -4.31 0.49 13.16
CA HIS A 280 -3.10 -0.21 13.62
C HIS A 280 -1.99 0.76 13.99
N TYR A 281 -1.85 1.89 13.32
CA TYR A 281 -0.85 2.92 13.62
C TYR A 281 -0.99 3.51 15.02
N GLN A 282 -2.17 3.43 15.64
CA GLN A 282 -2.38 3.84 17.03
C GLN A 282 -1.60 2.96 18.02
N ASN A 283 -1.20 1.76 17.62
CA ASN A 283 -0.44 0.79 18.41
C ASN A 283 1.04 0.71 18.01
N VAL A 284 1.53 1.64 17.21
CA VAL A 284 2.87 1.61 16.62
C VAL A 284 3.55 2.98 16.82
N ASP A 285 4.77 2.99 17.32
CA ASP A 285 5.60 4.18 17.48
C ASP A 285 6.59 4.34 16.32
N VAL A 286 7.03 3.19 15.76
CA VAL A 286 7.95 3.10 14.62
C VAL A 286 7.45 2.03 13.68
N LEU A 287 7.30 2.33 12.40
CA LEU A 287 7.06 1.33 11.35
C LEU A 287 8.38 0.90 10.71
N ILE A 288 8.57 -0.39 10.49
CA ILE A 288 9.65 -0.93 9.69
C ILE A 288 9.12 -1.44 8.35
N ALA A 289 9.78 -1.03 7.25
CA ALA A 289 9.36 -1.34 5.89
C ALA A 289 10.54 -1.88 5.04
N PRO A 290 10.93 -3.15 5.23
CA PRO A 290 11.90 -3.79 4.36
C PRO A 290 11.32 -3.95 2.96
N LEU A 291 12.16 -3.77 1.94
CA LEU A 291 11.84 -4.01 0.54
C LEU A 291 12.98 -4.80 -0.11
N LYS A 292 12.71 -6.02 -0.54
CA LYS A 292 13.66 -6.80 -1.35
C LYS A 292 13.85 -6.12 -2.70
N GLU A 293 15.08 -5.95 -3.11
CA GLU A 293 15.40 -5.34 -4.41
C GLU A 293 14.95 -6.23 -5.55
N ASN A 294 13.97 -5.78 -6.30
CA ASN A 294 13.47 -6.35 -7.54
C ASN A 294 12.65 -5.30 -8.30
N GLU A 295 12.35 -5.55 -9.58
CA GLU A 295 11.62 -4.60 -10.43
C GLU A 295 10.20 -4.32 -9.94
N PHE A 296 9.54 -5.29 -9.29
CA PHE A 296 8.20 -5.09 -8.72
C PHE A 296 8.23 -4.10 -7.55
N ASN A 297 9.16 -4.30 -6.60
CA ASN A 297 9.27 -3.45 -5.42
C ASN A 297 9.85 -2.06 -5.74
N LYS A 298 10.67 -1.96 -6.80
CA LYS A 298 11.30 -0.70 -7.22
C LYS A 298 10.27 0.39 -7.54
N VAL A 299 9.12 0.00 -8.06
CA VAL A 299 8.08 0.93 -8.52
C VAL A 299 6.90 1.06 -7.55
N LYS A 300 6.97 0.44 -6.37
CA LYS A 300 5.94 0.58 -5.34
C LYS A 300 5.72 2.04 -4.94
N SER A 301 4.55 2.31 -4.39
CA SER A 301 4.20 3.66 -3.92
C SER A 301 4.80 3.99 -2.56
N GLU A 302 4.78 5.27 -2.24
CA GLU A 302 5.26 5.87 -0.98
C GLU A 302 4.23 5.73 0.17
N LEU A 303 3.15 4.96 0.00
CA LEU A 303 1.99 4.96 0.91
C LEU A 303 2.37 4.74 2.38
N LYS A 304 3.28 3.80 2.67
CA LYS A 304 3.66 3.50 4.07
C LYS A 304 4.33 4.68 4.79
N GLU A 305 5.20 5.42 4.09
CA GLU A 305 5.83 6.61 4.67
C GLU A 305 4.81 7.74 4.85
N ILE A 306 3.88 7.89 3.90
CA ILE A 306 2.81 8.88 3.96
C ILE A 306 1.91 8.60 5.18
N GLU A 307 1.45 7.36 5.34
CA GLU A 307 0.65 6.93 6.49
C GLU A 307 1.40 7.13 7.82
N CYS A 308 2.68 6.80 7.87
CA CYS A 308 3.52 7.05 9.05
C CYS A 308 3.54 8.53 9.42
N GLY A 309 3.72 9.41 8.45
CA GLY A 309 3.70 10.84 8.69
C GLY A 309 2.38 11.31 9.27
N PHE A 310 1.25 11.02 8.61
CA PHE A 310 -0.07 11.44 9.08
C PHE A 310 -0.46 10.88 10.46
N THR A 311 0.11 9.75 10.86
CA THR A 311 -0.16 9.11 12.15
C THR A 311 0.91 9.35 13.20
N HIS A 312 1.84 10.29 12.99
CA HIS A 312 2.98 10.55 13.87
C HIS A 312 3.72 9.27 14.28
N THR A 313 4.00 8.41 13.30
CA THR A 313 4.76 7.17 13.45
C THR A 313 6.12 7.39 12.79
N ALA A 314 7.22 7.07 13.47
CA ALA A 314 8.53 7.12 12.84
C ALA A 314 8.69 6.03 11.79
N PHE A 315 9.54 6.27 10.79
CA PHE A 315 9.72 5.36 9.67
C PHE A 315 11.17 4.86 9.56
N ILE A 316 11.33 3.54 9.52
CA ILE A 316 12.58 2.87 9.14
C ILE A 316 12.31 2.10 7.86
N GLY A 317 12.90 2.51 6.76
CA GLY A 317 12.69 1.91 5.43
C GLY A 317 13.96 1.37 4.78
N GLN A 318 13.78 0.47 3.81
CA GLN A 318 14.86 0.10 2.90
C GLN A 318 15.22 1.31 2.03
N ASN A 319 16.51 1.60 1.89
CA ASN A 319 16.97 2.66 0.97
C ASN A 319 16.87 2.16 -0.49
N PHE A 320 15.65 1.92 -0.94
CA PHE A 320 15.34 1.36 -2.26
C PHE A 320 13.95 1.80 -2.75
N GLY A 321 13.79 1.94 -4.07
CA GLY A 321 12.52 2.24 -4.70
C GLY A 321 11.92 3.57 -4.24
N ALA A 322 10.64 3.57 -3.91
CA ALA A 322 9.90 4.76 -3.52
C ALA A 322 10.53 5.53 -2.36
N TYR A 323 11.09 4.83 -1.39
CA TYR A 323 11.69 5.44 -0.19
C TYR A 323 12.96 6.23 -0.45
N THR A 324 13.51 6.18 -1.68
CA THR A 324 14.67 7.00 -2.11
C THR A 324 14.28 8.30 -2.80
N ILE A 325 12.97 8.53 -3.03
CA ILE A 325 12.51 9.67 -3.85
C ILE A 325 12.58 10.97 -3.04
N ASN A 326 11.97 10.97 -1.88
CA ASN A 326 11.72 12.19 -1.12
C ASN A 326 12.17 12.13 0.35
N LEU A 327 12.39 10.94 0.92
CA LEU A 327 12.80 10.80 2.32
C LEU A 327 14.24 11.31 2.53
N ILE A 328 14.43 12.05 3.62
CA ILE A 328 15.72 12.59 4.04
C ILE A 328 16.27 11.67 5.14
N PRO A 329 17.44 11.03 4.93
CA PRO A 329 18.03 10.21 5.98
C PRO A 329 18.40 11.04 7.22
N MET A 330 17.94 10.63 8.41
CA MET A 330 18.37 11.25 9.67
C MET A 330 19.80 10.84 10.08
N ILE A 331 20.24 9.67 9.64
CA ILE A 331 21.64 9.23 9.81
C ILE A 331 22.28 9.18 8.44
N GLU A 332 23.22 10.09 8.21
CA GLU A 332 23.96 10.19 6.96
C GLU A 332 25.09 9.14 6.84
N LYS A 333 25.66 9.03 5.64
CA LYS A 333 26.91 8.27 5.45
C LYS A 333 27.99 8.86 6.34
N GLY A 334 28.59 8.04 7.20
CA GLY A 334 29.58 8.50 8.20
C GLY A 334 29.00 8.65 9.61
N GLY A 335 27.67 8.55 9.79
CA GLY A 335 27.04 8.49 11.11
C GLY A 335 26.62 9.86 11.69
N ASN A 336 26.81 10.94 10.94
CA ASN A 336 26.33 12.27 11.34
C ASN A 336 24.79 12.28 11.42
N ILE A 337 24.29 13.08 12.37
CA ILE A 337 22.83 13.28 12.52
C ILE A 337 22.43 14.48 11.67
N ASN A 338 21.47 14.25 10.79
CA ASN A 338 20.76 15.31 10.09
C ASN A 338 19.48 15.64 10.85
N GLU A 339 19.44 16.82 11.43
CA GLU A 339 18.34 17.28 12.29
C GLU A 339 16.99 17.44 11.53
N GLU A 340 17.04 17.57 10.21
CA GLU A 340 15.88 17.65 9.31
C GLU A 340 15.49 16.27 8.74
N GLY A 341 16.19 15.21 9.13
CA GLY A 341 15.93 13.86 8.65
C GLY A 341 14.50 13.39 8.92
N THR A 342 13.87 12.80 7.92
CA THR A 342 12.47 12.32 7.98
C THR A 342 12.36 10.82 8.20
N ALA A 343 13.44 10.07 8.00
CA ALA A 343 13.47 8.62 8.13
C ALA A 343 14.83 8.09 8.51
N LEU A 344 14.86 6.85 9.00
CA LEU A 344 16.07 6.02 9.05
C LEU A 344 16.06 5.08 7.86
N LEU A 345 17.04 5.24 6.96
CA LEU A 345 17.12 4.42 5.75
C LEU A 345 18.21 3.37 5.87
N VAL A 346 17.84 2.12 5.69
CA VAL A 346 18.76 0.95 5.72
C VAL A 346 19.27 0.69 4.32
N ASP A 347 20.60 0.74 4.15
CA ASP A 347 21.25 0.42 2.88
C ASP A 347 21.03 -1.06 2.51
N SER A 348 20.81 -1.33 1.23
CA SER A 348 20.54 -2.68 0.71
C SER A 348 21.69 -3.67 0.95
N SER A 349 22.92 -3.17 1.06
CA SER A 349 24.08 -3.98 1.43
C SER A 349 24.10 -4.42 2.90
N LYS A 350 23.18 -3.91 3.72
CA LYS A 350 23.11 -4.18 5.16
C LYS A 350 22.06 -5.27 5.45
N ASN A 351 22.36 -6.09 6.45
CA ASN A 351 21.47 -7.13 6.92
C ASN A 351 20.61 -6.64 8.11
N HIS A 352 19.82 -7.55 8.69
CA HIS A 352 18.98 -7.30 9.87
C HIS A 352 19.65 -6.55 11.03
N LYS A 353 21.01 -6.65 11.17
CA LYS A 353 21.75 -5.96 12.24
C LYS A 353 21.65 -4.43 12.13
N GLN A 354 21.60 -3.88 10.91
CA GLN A 354 21.42 -2.44 10.72
C GLN A 354 20.03 -1.99 11.14
N TRP A 355 19.00 -2.81 10.84
CA TRP A 355 17.64 -2.58 11.30
C TRP A 355 17.56 -2.60 12.83
N ALA A 356 18.11 -3.63 13.46
CA ALA A 356 18.17 -3.74 14.92
C ALA A 356 18.92 -2.58 15.57
N LYS A 357 20.03 -2.13 14.97
CA LYS A 357 20.78 -0.96 15.42
C LYS A 357 19.92 0.30 15.46
N TYR A 358 19.13 0.54 14.41
CA TYR A 358 18.25 1.70 14.33
C TYR A 358 17.09 1.61 15.32
N ILE A 359 16.48 0.45 15.46
CA ILE A 359 15.42 0.19 16.43
C ILE A 359 15.92 0.45 17.87
N ASN A 360 17.04 -0.17 18.26
CA ASN A 360 17.63 0.04 19.59
C ASN A 360 17.99 1.50 19.83
N LYS A 361 18.53 2.18 18.80
CA LYS A 361 18.86 3.61 18.90
C LYS A 361 17.62 4.47 19.21
N LEU A 362 16.48 4.19 18.58
CA LEU A 362 15.24 4.91 18.86
C LEU A 362 14.64 4.51 20.23
N ALA A 363 14.80 3.27 20.65
CA ALA A 363 14.38 2.84 22.00
C ALA A 363 15.18 3.53 23.11
N ASP A 364 16.45 3.86 22.83
CA ASP A 364 17.33 4.56 23.79
C ASP A 364 17.24 6.09 23.69
N ASN A 365 16.61 6.65 22.62
CA ASN A 365 16.56 8.09 22.36
C ASN A 365 15.12 8.55 22.03
N PRO A 366 14.28 8.78 23.04
CA PRO A 366 12.90 9.27 22.83
C PRO A 366 12.83 10.60 22.08
N ASP A 367 13.79 11.50 22.30
CA ASP A 367 13.84 12.81 21.62
C ASP A 367 14.10 12.65 20.12
N MET A 368 14.99 11.73 19.73
CA MET A 368 15.23 11.40 18.33
C MET A 368 14.00 10.75 17.68
N LEU A 369 13.31 9.87 18.42
CA LEU A 369 12.06 9.28 17.96
C LEU A 369 11.02 10.36 17.67
N LYS A 370 10.78 11.24 18.65
CA LYS A 370 9.81 12.32 18.49
C LYS A 370 10.17 13.24 17.33
N LYS A 371 11.44 13.58 17.19
CA LYS A 371 11.91 14.42 16.09
C LYS A 371 11.65 13.80 14.72
N LEU A 372 11.92 12.49 14.55
CA LEU A 372 11.58 11.76 13.32
C LEU A 372 10.09 11.81 13.02
N GLN A 373 9.25 11.60 14.03
CA GLN A 373 7.79 11.66 13.90
C GLN A 373 7.33 13.05 13.45
N ASP A 374 7.83 14.10 14.10
CA ASP A 374 7.46 15.48 13.80
C ASP A 374 7.96 15.92 12.41
N ASN A 375 9.21 15.57 12.05
CA ASN A 375 9.78 15.90 10.76
C ASN A 375 8.99 15.21 9.63
N LEU A 376 8.67 13.91 9.78
CA LEU A 376 7.93 13.17 8.77
C LEU A 376 6.50 13.69 8.62
N TYR A 377 5.81 14.02 9.74
CA TYR A 377 4.49 14.65 9.70
C TYR A 377 4.53 15.99 8.95
N ASN A 378 5.48 16.88 9.29
CA ASN A 378 5.62 18.16 8.62
C ASN A 378 5.95 18.02 7.14
N PHE A 379 6.65 16.96 6.76
CA PHE A 379 6.96 16.65 5.37
C PHE A 379 5.73 16.20 4.56
N VAL A 380 4.82 15.39 5.15
CA VAL A 380 3.71 14.78 4.40
C VAL A 380 2.43 15.60 4.45
N LYS A 381 2.13 16.33 5.52
CA LYS A 381 0.81 16.92 5.83
C LYS A 381 0.22 17.78 4.72
N ASP A 382 1.04 18.62 4.08
CA ASP A 382 0.60 19.49 3.00
C ASP A 382 0.79 18.86 1.62
N ARG A 383 1.83 18.05 1.47
CA ARG A 383 2.25 17.45 0.19
C ARG A 383 1.37 16.30 -0.27
N TYR A 384 0.90 15.48 0.68
CA TYR A 384 0.17 14.24 0.41
C TYR A 384 -1.23 14.24 1.03
N SER A 385 -1.77 15.42 1.36
CA SER A 385 -3.18 15.52 1.73
C SER A 385 -4.08 15.21 0.54
N LEU A 386 -5.20 14.54 0.80
CA LEU A 386 -6.17 14.22 -0.25
C LEU A 386 -6.68 15.49 -0.93
N ALA A 387 -6.87 16.57 -0.16
CA ALA A 387 -7.27 17.88 -0.67
C ALA A 387 -6.31 18.41 -1.76
N GLU A 388 -4.99 18.40 -1.48
CA GLU A 388 -4.00 18.93 -2.42
C GLU A 388 -3.89 18.04 -3.66
N ILE A 389 -3.86 16.72 -3.49
CA ILE A 389 -3.78 15.81 -4.65
C ILE A 389 -5.04 15.88 -5.50
N CYS A 390 -6.23 16.03 -4.89
CA CYS A 390 -7.47 16.21 -5.63
C CYS A 390 -7.54 17.56 -6.37
N ARG A 391 -7.04 18.64 -5.78
CA ARG A 391 -6.89 19.94 -6.48
C ARG A 391 -6.07 19.78 -7.76
N GLN A 392 -4.92 19.10 -7.68
CA GLN A 392 -4.07 18.83 -8.86
C GLN A 392 -4.77 17.93 -9.89
N ARG A 393 -5.55 16.93 -9.44
CA ARG A 393 -6.33 16.06 -10.33
C ARG A 393 -7.44 16.86 -11.07
N VAL A 394 -8.13 17.73 -10.37
CA VAL A 394 -9.18 18.60 -10.96
C VAL A 394 -8.61 19.46 -12.09
N GLU A 395 -7.51 20.15 -11.85
CA GLU A 395 -6.83 20.95 -12.87
C GLU A 395 -6.43 20.10 -14.09
N PHE A 396 -5.89 18.92 -13.83
CA PHE A 396 -5.49 17.98 -14.87
C PHE A 396 -6.69 17.46 -15.67
N TYR A 397 -7.78 17.06 -15.02
CA TYR A 397 -8.98 16.55 -15.70
C TYR A 397 -9.61 17.62 -16.60
N LYS A 398 -9.71 18.85 -16.11
CA LYS A 398 -10.14 20.00 -16.93
C LYS A 398 -9.25 20.19 -18.16
N SER A 399 -7.92 20.05 -17.98
CA SER A 399 -6.97 20.21 -19.09
C SER A 399 -7.08 19.11 -20.16
N ILE A 400 -7.61 17.93 -19.81
CA ILE A 400 -7.85 16.85 -20.77
C ILE A 400 -9.13 17.10 -21.57
N VAL A 401 -10.21 17.48 -20.89
CA VAL A 401 -11.53 17.67 -21.51
C VAL A 401 -11.58 18.91 -22.37
N ASN A 402 -10.85 19.98 -21.99
CA ASN A 402 -10.83 21.25 -22.70
C ASN A 402 -9.75 21.32 -23.82
N LYS A 403 -9.05 20.23 -24.10
CA LYS A 403 -8.20 20.15 -25.31
C LYS A 403 -9.11 19.97 -26.52
N GLU A 404 -9.38 21.06 -27.21
CA GLU A 404 -9.88 21.05 -28.59
C GLU A 404 -8.88 20.43 -29.58
#